data_29bab663e677a3f18ba8f15f63971104
#
_entry.id   29bab663e677a3f18ba8f15f63971104
#
_cell.length_a   1.000
_cell.length_b   1.000
_cell.length_c   1.000
_cell.angle_alpha   90.00
_cell.angle_beta   90.00
_cell.angle_gamma   90.00
#
_symmetry.space_group_name_H-M   'P 1'
#
loop_
_entity.id
_entity.type
_entity.pdbx_description
1 polymer ?
#
loop_
_entity_poly.entity_id
_entity_poly.type
_entity_poly.pdbx_seq_one_letter_code
_entity_poly.pdbx_strand_id
1 'polypeptide(L)'
;MAADRIPATVTQYIPLSIEAGDMTDMAHFNLNNIPKILEQAYVYIIQNAQDTYREFFRIVSEERNTPLLFHCSAGKDRTGIAAALLLGALGVDRKVIMEDYMLSAEYLKGKYDAIVQAHPEFAPLTTVRKEYLEAAFQTIDSDYQGLENFLRNQLGADIDRLRALYTE
;
A
#
# COMPACT_ATOMS: atom_id res chain seq x y z
N MET A 1 1.56 -19.26 -2.74
CA MET A 1 1.72 -18.24 -3.79
C MET A 1 2.84 -18.68 -4.73
N ALA A 2 2.75 -18.38 -6.03
CA ALA A 2 3.89 -18.58 -6.93
C ALA A 2 5.00 -17.59 -6.56
N ALA A 3 6.27 -18.03 -6.67
CA ALA A 3 7.41 -17.14 -6.44
C ALA A 3 7.45 -16.04 -7.53
N ASP A 4 7.92 -14.86 -7.13
CA ASP A 4 8.10 -13.75 -8.08
C ASP A 4 9.10 -14.13 -9.18
N ARG A 5 8.78 -13.75 -10.41
CA ARG A 5 9.70 -13.87 -11.54
C ARG A 5 10.57 -12.63 -11.61
N ILE A 6 11.74 -12.70 -10.99
CA ILE A 6 12.67 -11.57 -10.92
C ILE A 6 13.45 -11.49 -12.24
N PRO A 7 13.39 -10.34 -12.98
CA PRO A 7 14.19 -10.14 -14.17
C PRO A 7 15.69 -10.23 -13.89
N ALA A 8 16.46 -10.76 -14.84
CA ALA A 8 17.93 -10.88 -14.69
C ALA A 8 18.67 -9.54 -14.54
N THR A 9 18.01 -8.43 -14.87
CA THR A 9 18.54 -7.06 -14.72
C THR A 9 18.40 -6.52 -13.29
N VAL A 10 17.65 -7.20 -12.42
CA VAL A 10 17.52 -6.81 -11.01
C VAL A 10 18.77 -7.21 -10.26
N THR A 11 19.46 -6.25 -9.69
CA THR A 11 20.71 -6.46 -8.93
C THR A 11 20.47 -6.88 -7.49
N GLN A 12 19.32 -6.49 -6.91
CA GLN A 12 18.96 -6.83 -5.54
C GLN A 12 17.44 -7.03 -5.44
N TYR A 13 17.03 -8.08 -4.76
CA TYR A 13 15.64 -8.36 -4.39
C TYR A 13 15.52 -8.43 -2.88
N ILE A 14 14.64 -7.60 -2.32
CA ILE A 14 14.43 -7.50 -0.87
C ILE A 14 12.97 -7.82 -0.56
N PRO A 15 12.66 -8.98 0.05
CA PRO A 15 11.31 -9.31 0.45
C PRO A 15 10.90 -8.52 1.71
N LEU A 16 9.85 -7.70 1.59
CA LEU A 16 9.22 -6.99 2.69
C LEU A 16 7.77 -7.45 2.80
N SER A 17 7.55 -8.51 3.57
CA SER A 17 6.20 -9.06 3.74
C SER A 17 5.34 -8.18 4.65
N ILE A 18 4.15 -7.84 4.18
CA ILE A 18 3.12 -7.15 4.96
C ILE A 18 1.90 -8.08 5.03
N GLU A 19 1.49 -8.40 6.23
CA GLU A 19 0.24 -9.09 6.51
C GLU A 19 -0.92 -8.09 6.54
N ALA A 20 -2.06 -8.47 5.97
CA ALA A 20 -3.25 -7.62 5.90
C ALA A 20 -4.31 -8.02 6.94
N GLY A 21 -3.86 -8.58 8.07
CA GLY A 21 -4.71 -9.20 9.08
C GLY A 21 -4.98 -10.68 8.78
N ASP A 22 -5.65 -11.35 9.70
CA ASP A 22 -6.02 -12.74 9.52
C ASP A 22 -7.18 -12.85 8.52
N MET A 23 -6.83 -12.90 7.25
CA MET A 23 -7.76 -13.15 6.14
C MET A 23 -7.96 -14.66 5.90
N THR A 24 -7.44 -15.53 6.77
CA THR A 24 -7.48 -16.98 6.57
C THR A 24 -8.81 -17.61 6.98
N ASP A 25 -9.59 -16.94 7.81
CA ASP A 25 -10.91 -17.41 8.22
C ASP A 25 -12.01 -17.05 7.20
N MET A 26 -11.71 -17.34 5.92
CA MET A 26 -12.66 -17.13 4.81
C MET A 26 -14.01 -17.86 5.02
N ALA A 27 -14.07 -18.86 5.86
CA ALA A 27 -15.30 -19.59 6.15
C ALA A 27 -16.33 -18.78 6.95
N HIS A 28 -15.88 -17.78 7.70
CA HIS A 28 -16.73 -16.87 8.49
C HIS A 28 -16.87 -15.49 7.86
N PHE A 29 -16.23 -15.25 6.70
CA PHE A 29 -16.39 -13.99 5.98
C PHE A 29 -17.84 -13.85 5.46
N ASN A 30 -18.53 -12.84 5.95
CA ASN A 30 -19.74 -12.39 5.29
C ASN A 30 -19.32 -11.69 3.97
N LEU A 31 -19.40 -12.43 2.86
CA LEU A 31 -19.03 -11.96 1.53
C LEU A 31 -19.76 -10.66 1.13
N ASN A 32 -20.94 -10.40 1.72
CA ASN A 32 -21.67 -9.14 1.52
C ASN A 32 -20.98 -7.93 2.16
N ASN A 33 -19.95 -8.15 3.00
CA ASN A 33 -19.25 -7.09 3.75
C ASN A 33 -17.77 -6.94 3.35
N ILE A 34 -17.37 -7.46 2.20
CA ILE A 34 -15.97 -7.38 1.71
C ILE A 34 -15.43 -5.94 1.73
N PRO A 35 -16.16 -4.89 1.30
CA PRO A 35 -15.65 -3.53 1.39
C PRO A 35 -15.23 -3.12 2.80
N LYS A 36 -16.04 -3.47 3.82
CA LYS A 36 -15.72 -3.14 5.21
C LYS A 36 -14.51 -3.92 5.74
N ILE A 37 -14.38 -5.16 5.32
CA ILE A 37 -13.20 -6.00 5.64
C ILE A 37 -11.93 -5.38 5.04
N LEU A 38 -11.99 -4.89 3.81
CA LEU A 38 -10.86 -4.22 3.17
C LEU A 38 -10.51 -2.90 3.87
N GLU A 39 -11.48 -2.08 4.26
CA GLU A 39 -11.22 -0.90 5.10
C GLU A 39 -10.47 -1.27 6.39
N GLN A 40 -10.93 -2.33 7.09
CA GLN A 40 -10.29 -2.83 8.30
C GLN A 40 -8.88 -3.37 8.04
N ALA A 41 -8.64 -4.00 6.90
CA ALA A 41 -7.31 -4.47 6.50
C ALA A 41 -6.34 -3.29 6.31
N TYR A 42 -6.79 -2.15 5.76
CA TYR A 42 -5.94 -0.95 5.64
C TYR A 42 -5.63 -0.35 7.02
N VAL A 43 -6.60 -0.29 7.92
CA VAL A 43 -6.38 0.11 9.33
C VAL A 43 -5.36 -0.82 9.98
N TYR A 44 -5.55 -2.13 9.85
CA TYR A 44 -4.66 -3.14 10.41
C TYR A 44 -3.21 -2.98 9.90
N ILE A 45 -3.02 -2.75 8.60
CA ILE A 45 -1.71 -2.54 8.00
C ILE A 45 -1.01 -1.31 8.63
N ILE A 46 -1.71 -0.19 8.78
CA ILE A 46 -1.14 1.02 9.41
C ILE A 46 -0.71 0.75 10.85
N GLN A 47 -1.49 -0.01 11.60
CA GLN A 47 -1.23 -0.27 13.02
C GLN A 47 -0.17 -1.36 13.24
N ASN A 48 -0.01 -2.32 12.32
CA ASN A 48 0.78 -3.53 12.57
C ASN A 48 1.98 -3.73 11.63
N ALA A 49 2.07 -3.03 10.50
CA ALA A 49 3.16 -3.19 9.54
C ALA A 49 4.26 -2.12 9.67
N GLN A 50 4.33 -1.41 10.80
CA GLN A 50 5.24 -0.28 10.97
C GLN A 50 6.72 -0.69 10.85
N ASP A 51 7.12 -1.85 11.37
CA ASP A 51 8.50 -2.34 11.24
C ASP A 51 8.89 -2.57 9.77
N THR A 52 7.98 -3.14 8.98
CA THR A 52 8.19 -3.35 7.56
C THR A 52 8.28 -2.01 6.81
N TYR A 53 7.45 -1.03 7.16
CA TYR A 53 7.55 0.30 6.56
C TYR A 53 8.78 1.09 7.02
N ARG A 54 9.28 0.90 8.24
CA ARG A 54 10.60 1.45 8.65
C ARG A 54 11.71 0.95 7.73
N GLU A 55 11.73 -0.35 7.49
CA GLU A 55 12.73 -0.94 6.59
C GLU A 55 12.52 -0.46 5.14
N PHE A 56 11.28 -0.34 4.67
CA PHE A 56 10.98 0.26 3.37
C PHE A 56 11.54 1.67 3.26
N PHE A 57 11.29 2.55 4.25
CA PHE A 57 11.80 3.92 4.24
C PHE A 57 13.31 3.98 4.33
N ARG A 58 13.95 3.07 5.08
CA ARG A 58 15.41 2.94 5.10
C ARG A 58 15.96 2.61 3.71
N ILE A 59 15.34 1.67 3.00
CA ILE A 59 15.77 1.25 1.67
C ILE A 59 15.61 2.38 0.64
N VAL A 60 14.46 3.04 0.61
CA VAL A 60 14.18 4.08 -0.38
C VAL A 60 14.97 5.37 -0.12
N SER A 61 15.51 5.56 1.09
CA SER A 61 16.38 6.69 1.42
C SER A 61 17.83 6.51 0.97
N GLU A 62 18.22 5.35 0.45
CA GLU A 62 19.57 5.09 -0.02
C GLU A 62 19.69 5.30 -1.54
N GLU A 63 20.45 6.30 -1.97
CA GLU A 63 20.65 6.65 -3.38
C GLU A 63 21.11 5.46 -4.25
N ARG A 64 21.97 4.58 -3.67
CA ARG A 64 22.45 3.37 -4.38
C ARG A 64 21.34 2.38 -4.75
N ASN A 65 20.17 2.50 -4.15
CA ASN A 65 19.02 1.64 -4.44
C ASN A 65 18.15 2.19 -5.57
N THR A 66 18.51 3.31 -6.18
CA THR A 66 17.78 3.89 -7.31
C THR A 66 18.36 3.44 -8.66
N PRO A 67 17.54 3.18 -9.67
CA PRO A 67 16.08 3.14 -9.63
C PRO A 67 15.58 1.88 -8.91
N LEU A 68 14.48 1.99 -8.18
CA LEU A 68 13.86 0.87 -7.48
C LEU A 68 12.41 0.66 -7.91
N LEU A 69 11.96 -0.58 -7.81
CA LEU A 69 10.57 -0.97 -8.00
C LEU A 69 10.09 -1.66 -6.73
N PHE A 70 8.91 -1.31 -6.24
CA PHE A 70 8.23 -2.04 -5.18
C PHE A 70 6.84 -2.49 -5.63
N HIS A 71 6.42 -3.66 -5.20
CA HIS A 71 5.14 -4.25 -5.56
C HIS A 71 4.62 -5.19 -4.47
N CYS A 72 3.34 -5.53 -4.56
CA CYS A 72 2.74 -6.65 -3.83
C CYS A 72 2.12 -7.64 -4.85
N SER A 73 1.24 -8.53 -4.42
CA SER A 73 0.66 -9.53 -5.32
C SER A 73 -0.17 -8.91 -6.47
N ALA A 74 -1.03 -7.95 -6.17
CA ALA A 74 -1.89 -7.27 -7.17
C ALA A 74 -1.38 -5.86 -7.54
N GLY A 75 -0.43 -5.30 -6.77
CA GLY A 75 0.10 -3.97 -6.98
C GLY A 75 -0.85 -2.83 -6.60
N LYS A 76 -1.89 -3.08 -5.78
CA LYS A 76 -2.93 -2.08 -5.48
C LYS A 76 -3.03 -1.69 -4.00
N ASP A 77 -3.17 -2.65 -3.07
CA ASP A 77 -3.46 -2.35 -1.66
C ASP A 77 -2.18 -2.00 -0.89
N ARG A 78 -1.33 -2.99 -0.59
CA ARG A 78 -0.07 -2.80 0.15
C ARG A 78 0.88 -1.84 -0.58
N THR A 79 0.96 -1.98 -1.89
CA THR A 79 1.72 -1.07 -2.77
C THR A 79 1.12 0.33 -2.76
N GLY A 80 -0.22 0.44 -2.81
CA GLY A 80 -0.92 1.72 -2.75
C GLY A 80 -0.69 2.47 -1.45
N ILE A 81 -0.69 1.76 -0.29
CA ILE A 81 -0.34 2.37 1.00
C ILE A 81 1.14 2.81 1.00
N ALA A 82 2.07 1.97 0.54
CA ALA A 82 3.48 2.33 0.46
C ALA A 82 3.72 3.58 -0.42
N ALA A 83 3.06 3.64 -1.59
CA ALA A 83 3.11 4.80 -2.48
C ALA A 83 2.52 6.05 -1.82
N ALA A 84 1.36 5.92 -1.16
CA ALA A 84 0.73 7.05 -0.45
C ALA A 84 1.61 7.61 0.67
N LEU A 85 2.27 6.74 1.45
CA LEU A 85 3.20 7.16 2.50
C LEU A 85 4.45 7.84 1.91
N LEU A 86 5.01 7.30 0.82
CA LEU A 86 6.18 7.88 0.16
C LEU A 86 5.85 9.23 -0.48
N LEU A 87 4.76 9.34 -1.23
CA LEU A 87 4.30 10.60 -1.82
C LEU A 87 4.03 11.65 -0.73
N GLY A 88 3.44 11.24 0.40
CA GLY A 88 3.24 12.12 1.54
C GLY A 88 4.55 12.61 2.17
N ALA A 89 5.58 11.75 2.27
CA ALA A 89 6.91 12.15 2.71
C ALA A 89 7.55 13.19 1.76
N LEU A 90 7.29 13.06 0.47
CA LEU A 90 7.74 14.03 -0.55
C LEU A 90 6.94 15.35 -0.53
N GLY A 91 5.87 15.43 0.25
CA GLY A 91 5.04 16.64 0.39
C GLY A 91 3.94 16.77 -0.65
N VAL A 92 3.59 15.67 -1.32
CA VAL A 92 2.47 15.66 -2.27
C VAL A 92 1.15 15.83 -1.51
N ASP A 93 0.25 16.64 -2.05
CA ASP A 93 -1.07 16.88 -1.47
C ASP A 93 -1.90 15.58 -1.41
N ARG A 94 -2.64 15.40 -0.31
CA ARG A 94 -3.47 14.20 -0.06
C ARG A 94 -4.48 13.94 -1.19
N LYS A 95 -5.00 14.98 -1.82
CA LYS A 95 -5.92 14.86 -2.95
C LYS A 95 -5.22 14.20 -4.14
N VAL A 96 -4.00 14.64 -4.46
CA VAL A 96 -3.20 14.09 -5.56
C VAL A 96 -2.79 12.64 -5.25
N ILE A 97 -2.41 12.33 -4.01
CA ILE A 97 -2.15 10.96 -3.56
C ILE A 97 -3.36 10.06 -3.78
N MET A 98 -4.55 10.55 -3.45
CA MET A 98 -5.80 9.81 -3.66
C MET A 98 -6.12 9.61 -5.14
N GLU A 99 -5.88 10.61 -5.97
CA GLU A 99 -6.04 10.52 -7.43
C GLU A 99 -5.10 9.45 -8.02
N ASP A 100 -3.83 9.46 -7.63
CA ASP A 100 -2.84 8.43 -8.03
C ASP A 100 -3.27 7.03 -7.61
N TYR A 101 -3.65 6.85 -6.35
CA TYR A 101 -4.14 5.58 -5.83
C TYR A 101 -5.34 5.04 -6.64
N MET A 102 -6.29 5.92 -6.97
CA MET A 102 -7.49 5.55 -7.72
C MET A 102 -7.22 5.15 -9.17
N LEU A 103 -6.08 5.52 -9.77
CA LEU A 103 -5.66 5.03 -11.09
C LEU A 103 -5.54 3.50 -11.11
N SER A 104 -5.26 2.87 -9.97
CA SER A 104 -5.24 1.40 -9.88
C SER A 104 -6.58 0.78 -10.32
N ALA A 105 -7.72 1.42 -10.04
CA ALA A 105 -9.02 0.93 -10.48
C ALA A 105 -9.15 0.95 -12.01
N GLU A 106 -8.60 1.98 -12.66
CA GLU A 106 -8.61 2.11 -14.11
C GLU A 106 -7.72 1.06 -14.78
N TYR A 107 -6.48 0.90 -14.29
CA TYR A 107 -5.51 -0.06 -14.86
C TYR A 107 -5.86 -1.53 -14.61
N LEU A 108 -6.72 -1.82 -13.64
CA LEU A 108 -7.19 -3.17 -13.34
C LEU A 108 -8.46 -3.56 -14.08
N LYS A 109 -9.10 -2.64 -14.83
CA LYS A 109 -10.30 -2.94 -15.64
C LYS A 109 -10.02 -4.10 -16.60
N GLY A 110 -10.94 -5.04 -16.64
CA GLY A 110 -10.87 -6.21 -17.51
C GLY A 110 -9.96 -7.34 -17.00
N LYS A 111 -8.99 -7.05 -16.12
CA LYS A 111 -8.00 -8.05 -15.67
C LYS A 111 -8.62 -9.22 -14.93
N TYR A 112 -9.69 -8.99 -14.20
CA TYR A 112 -10.34 -9.98 -13.33
C TYR A 112 -11.78 -10.31 -13.75
N ASP A 113 -12.23 -9.92 -14.95
CA ASP A 113 -13.59 -10.09 -15.43
C ASP A 113 -14.08 -11.53 -15.35
N ALA A 114 -13.24 -12.50 -15.73
CA ALA A 114 -13.60 -13.92 -15.64
C ALA A 114 -13.87 -14.38 -14.20
N ILE A 115 -13.12 -13.84 -13.21
CA ILE A 115 -13.35 -14.13 -11.79
C ILE A 115 -14.65 -13.49 -11.32
N VAL A 116 -14.87 -12.22 -11.68
CA VAL A 116 -16.07 -11.48 -11.29
C VAL A 116 -17.32 -12.07 -11.95
N GLN A 117 -17.24 -12.56 -13.18
CA GLN A 117 -18.37 -13.25 -13.85
C GLN A 117 -18.73 -14.56 -13.13
N ALA A 118 -17.73 -15.34 -12.69
CA ALA A 118 -17.95 -16.59 -11.98
C ALA A 118 -18.39 -16.35 -10.50
N HIS A 119 -17.89 -15.30 -9.89
CA HIS A 119 -18.04 -14.95 -8.47
C HIS A 119 -18.22 -13.45 -8.30
N PRO A 120 -19.44 -12.90 -8.55
CA PRO A 120 -19.73 -11.46 -8.45
C PRO A 120 -19.43 -10.85 -7.07
N GLU A 121 -19.53 -11.65 -6.02
CA GLU A 121 -19.21 -11.28 -4.64
C GLU A 121 -17.76 -10.86 -4.47
N PHE A 122 -16.84 -11.30 -5.33
CA PHE A 122 -15.42 -10.92 -5.27
C PHE A 122 -15.08 -9.61 -6.01
N ALA A 123 -16.05 -8.98 -6.66
CA ALA A 123 -15.82 -7.72 -7.35
C ALA A 123 -15.09 -6.66 -6.49
N PRO A 124 -15.38 -6.47 -5.17
CA PRO A 124 -14.64 -5.52 -4.35
C PRO A 124 -13.15 -5.87 -4.16
N LEU A 125 -12.77 -7.15 -4.27
CA LEU A 125 -11.38 -7.59 -4.15
C LEU A 125 -10.54 -7.29 -5.41
N THR A 126 -11.18 -7.04 -6.54
CA THR A 126 -10.51 -6.88 -7.84
C THR A 126 -10.18 -5.43 -8.18
N THR A 127 -10.59 -4.50 -7.35
CA THR A 127 -10.40 -3.05 -7.54
C THR A 127 -9.93 -2.38 -6.26
N VAL A 128 -9.76 -1.07 -6.30
CA VAL A 128 -9.58 -0.21 -5.13
C VAL A 128 -10.79 0.71 -4.97
N ARG A 129 -10.98 1.21 -3.75
CA ARG A 129 -11.99 2.22 -3.43
C ARG A 129 -11.35 3.30 -2.57
N LYS A 130 -11.87 4.52 -2.73
CA LYS A 130 -11.41 5.69 -1.98
C LYS A 130 -11.45 5.45 -0.47
N GLU A 131 -12.52 4.83 0.01
CA GLU A 131 -12.77 4.56 1.43
C GLU A 131 -11.66 3.71 2.07
N TYR A 132 -10.99 2.85 1.28
CA TYR A 132 -9.92 2.01 1.82
C TYR A 132 -8.69 2.83 2.22
N LEU A 133 -8.21 3.70 1.34
CA LEU A 133 -7.07 4.57 1.65
C LEU A 133 -7.46 5.68 2.63
N GLU A 134 -8.71 6.16 2.57
CA GLU A 134 -9.24 7.10 3.57
C GLU A 134 -9.21 6.50 4.98
N ALA A 135 -9.58 5.23 5.16
CA ALA A 135 -9.50 4.55 6.46
C ALA A 135 -8.07 4.50 6.99
N ALA A 136 -7.08 4.24 6.13
CA ALA A 136 -5.66 4.31 6.50
C ALA A 136 -5.27 5.73 6.97
N PHE A 137 -5.63 6.75 6.21
CA PHE A 137 -5.32 8.14 6.58
C PHE A 137 -6.04 8.60 7.86
N GLN A 138 -7.30 8.20 8.05
CA GLN A 138 -8.04 8.51 9.27
C GLN A 138 -7.36 7.88 10.50
N THR A 139 -6.88 6.63 10.38
CA THR A 139 -6.10 5.98 11.44
C THR A 139 -4.80 6.72 11.73
N ILE A 140 -4.08 7.16 10.70
CA ILE A 140 -2.87 7.96 10.86
C ILE A 140 -3.18 9.29 11.57
N ASP A 141 -4.25 9.97 11.18
CA ASP A 141 -4.63 11.25 11.76
C ASP A 141 -5.08 11.12 13.23
N SER A 142 -5.87 10.07 13.56
CA SER A 142 -6.41 9.87 14.91
C SER A 142 -5.38 9.29 15.88
N ASP A 143 -4.66 8.25 15.48
CA ASP A 143 -3.82 7.47 16.38
C ASP A 143 -2.39 8.03 16.48
N TYR A 144 -1.94 8.72 15.42
CA TYR A 144 -0.55 9.19 15.29
C TYR A 144 -0.40 10.70 15.06
N GLN A 145 -1.45 11.48 15.26
CA GLN A 145 -1.42 12.95 15.16
C GLN A 145 -1.04 13.48 13.76
N GLY A 146 -1.37 12.72 12.72
CA GLY A 146 -1.17 13.12 11.33
C GLY A 146 0.03 12.46 10.64
N LEU A 147 0.05 12.64 9.32
CA LEU A 147 0.95 11.91 8.43
C LEU A 147 2.43 12.22 8.70
N GLU A 148 2.80 13.49 8.89
CA GLU A 148 4.21 13.85 9.13
C GLU A 148 4.73 13.25 10.43
N ASN A 149 3.92 13.29 11.51
CA ASN A 149 4.28 12.67 12.77
C ASN A 149 4.42 11.15 12.64
N PHE A 150 3.51 10.51 11.94
CA PHE A 150 3.57 9.07 11.66
C PHE A 150 4.86 8.70 10.90
N LEU A 151 5.17 9.42 9.81
CA LEU A 151 6.36 9.18 9.01
C LEU A 151 7.66 9.35 9.82
N ARG A 152 7.81 10.47 10.55
CA ARG A 152 9.04 10.78 11.30
C ARG A 152 9.18 9.91 12.55
N ASN A 153 8.14 9.80 13.36
CA ASN A 153 8.25 9.25 14.71
C ASN A 153 7.90 7.77 14.80
N GLN A 154 6.99 7.27 13.95
CA GLN A 154 6.66 5.86 13.93
C GLN A 154 7.48 5.08 12.89
N LEU A 155 7.68 5.65 11.71
CA LEU A 155 8.40 4.98 10.63
C LEU A 155 9.88 5.37 10.52
N GLY A 156 10.33 6.40 11.25
CA GLY A 156 11.72 6.87 11.21
C GLY A 156 12.16 7.38 9.83
N ALA A 157 11.22 7.87 9.02
CA ALA A 157 11.51 8.35 7.68
C ALA A 157 12.32 9.66 7.73
N ASP A 158 13.46 9.67 7.06
CA ASP A 158 14.24 10.89 6.82
C ASP A 158 13.62 11.65 5.64
N ILE A 159 12.60 12.46 5.97
CA ILE A 159 11.82 13.22 4.97
C ILE A 159 12.72 14.18 4.20
N ASP A 160 13.69 14.81 4.85
CA ASP A 160 14.55 15.80 4.22
C ASP A 160 15.47 15.13 3.20
N ARG A 161 16.01 13.96 3.54
CA ARG A 161 16.80 13.15 2.63
C ARG A 161 15.96 12.62 1.45
N LEU A 162 14.74 12.14 1.72
CA LEU A 162 13.84 11.67 0.66
C LEU A 162 13.54 12.78 -0.34
N ARG A 163 13.22 13.99 0.15
CA ARG A 163 13.00 15.15 -0.73
C ARG A 163 14.25 15.50 -1.54
N ALA A 164 15.43 15.48 -0.92
CA ALA A 164 16.68 15.73 -1.64
C ALA A 164 16.98 14.68 -2.73
N LEU A 165 16.50 13.44 -2.57
CA LEU A 165 16.71 12.36 -3.55
C LEU A 165 15.69 12.36 -4.70
N TYR A 166 14.44 12.74 -4.42
CA TYR A 166 13.32 12.51 -5.34
C TYR A 166 12.61 13.78 -5.80
N THR A 167 12.95 14.95 -5.26
CA THR A 167 12.40 16.24 -5.71
C THR A 167 13.52 17.18 -6.14
N GLU A 168 13.22 18.02 -7.15
CA GLU A 168 14.13 19.08 -7.62
C GLU A 168 14.07 20.33 -6.72
#